data_37815f4f927dde57eda7fa9a26c6b7fe
#
_entry.id   37815f4f927dde57eda7fa9a26c6b7fe
#
_cell.length_a   1.000
_cell.length_b   1.000
_cell.length_c   1.000
_cell.angle_alpha   90.00
_cell.angle_beta   90.00
_cell.angle_gamma   90.00
#
_symmetry.space_group_name_H-M   'P 1'
#
loop_
_entity.id
_entity.type
_entity.pdbx_description
1 polymer ?
#
loop_
_entity_poly.entity_id
_entity_poly.type
_entity_poly.pdbx_seq_one_letter_code
_entity_poly.pdbx_strand_id
1 'polypeptide(L)'
;MSFHSRSLLKSAELWSACAAAWIAACVPAFAHGFAGDRFFPATITTDDPFAASELSLPTFSEIRQPGPPPLKVFDISTDLSVLVLPRTALTIGDGYSIQKVANQNARTGFDNATLSGLYEFFENDKHETITSIGLIWDIGGSGRKSLGNPSFSTWTPTFYFGKGFGDLPDSLPFLRPFAITGTLGLGIPSSSGTQSSPNPDTLQWGFALEYSLIYLQQHVKDIGLKAPFGGLIPLVEFSMSTPLNRGVNELTTGTINPGVIWSGQYYQVGVEAIIPVNAHTGHNVGVIAQVHFYLDDLLPKIFGKPLFGR
;
A
#
# COMPACT_ATOMS: atom_id res chain seq x y z
N MET A 1 -32.52 50.50 -24.38
CA MET A 1 -32.25 49.52 -23.33
C MET A 1 -32.28 48.11 -23.90
N SER A 2 -31.20 47.61 -24.57
CA SER A 2 -31.22 46.26 -25.17
C SER A 2 -29.84 45.75 -25.57
N PHE A 3 -28.76 46.14 -24.91
CA PHE A 3 -27.40 45.68 -25.26
C PHE A 3 -26.70 44.83 -24.20
N HIS A 4 -27.26 44.66 -23.00
CA HIS A 4 -26.59 43.92 -21.90
C HIS A 4 -27.01 42.45 -21.76
N SER A 5 -28.09 42.00 -22.41
CA SER A 5 -28.58 40.61 -22.23
C SER A 5 -27.88 39.58 -23.15
N ARG A 6 -27.30 40.02 -24.29
CA ARG A 6 -26.65 39.10 -25.25
C ARG A 6 -25.26 38.70 -24.89
N SER A 7 -24.54 39.45 -24.03
CA SER A 7 -23.17 39.07 -23.59
C SER A 7 -23.20 38.04 -22.48
N LEU A 8 -24.17 38.02 -21.61
CA LEU A 8 -24.31 37.06 -20.51
C LEU A 8 -24.72 35.66 -20.99
N LEU A 9 -25.54 35.58 -22.05
CA LEU A 9 -25.93 34.30 -22.65
C LEU A 9 -24.75 33.61 -23.36
N LYS A 10 -23.89 34.37 -24.07
CA LYS A 10 -22.70 33.81 -24.73
C LYS A 10 -21.64 33.33 -23.74
N SER A 11 -21.48 33.99 -22.59
CA SER A 11 -20.56 33.51 -21.55
C SER A 11 -21.09 32.25 -20.87
N ALA A 12 -22.38 32.13 -20.63
CA ALA A 12 -22.97 30.90 -20.06
C ALA A 12 -22.86 29.69 -20.99
N GLU A 13 -23.01 29.87 -22.31
CA GLU A 13 -22.82 28.83 -23.30
C GLU A 13 -21.34 28.40 -23.43
N LEU A 14 -20.38 29.31 -23.31
CA LEU A 14 -18.97 29.04 -23.28
C LEU A 14 -18.55 28.25 -22.03
N TRP A 15 -19.07 28.61 -20.86
CA TRP A 15 -18.81 27.88 -19.62
C TRP A 15 -19.42 26.47 -19.63
N SER A 16 -20.64 26.33 -20.20
CA SER A 16 -21.28 25.02 -20.38
C SER A 16 -20.54 24.14 -21.38
N ALA A 17 -20.00 24.70 -22.47
CA ALA A 17 -19.19 23.96 -23.44
C ALA A 17 -17.82 23.54 -22.88
N CYS A 18 -17.18 24.38 -22.07
CA CYS A 18 -15.95 24.02 -21.37
C CYS A 18 -16.19 22.93 -20.31
N ALA A 19 -17.27 23.01 -19.54
CA ALA A 19 -17.64 21.98 -18.58
C ALA A 19 -17.98 20.64 -19.25
N ALA A 20 -18.70 20.67 -20.38
CA ALA A 20 -19.00 19.49 -21.18
C ALA A 20 -17.75 18.88 -21.85
N ALA A 21 -16.79 19.71 -22.29
CA ALA A 21 -15.53 19.23 -22.85
C ALA A 21 -14.60 18.59 -21.79
N TRP A 22 -14.68 19.03 -20.53
CA TRP A 22 -13.97 18.39 -19.41
C TRP A 22 -14.57 17.02 -19.03
N ILE A 23 -15.87 16.85 -19.17
CA ILE A 23 -16.56 15.57 -18.91
C ILE A 23 -16.32 14.56 -20.03
N ALA A 24 -16.08 14.99 -21.27
CA ALA A 24 -15.86 14.11 -22.43
C ALA A 24 -14.39 13.64 -22.59
N ALA A 25 -13.45 14.14 -21.78
CA ALA A 25 -12.04 13.77 -21.84
C ALA A 25 -11.61 12.72 -20.79
N CYS A 26 -12.53 12.18 -20.01
CA CYS A 26 -12.25 11.03 -19.11
C CYS A 26 -12.33 9.72 -19.90
N VAL A 27 -11.35 9.46 -20.75
CA VAL A 27 -10.94 8.08 -21.02
C VAL A 27 -10.21 7.64 -19.75
N PRO A 28 -10.67 6.61 -19.02
CA PRO A 28 -9.92 6.10 -17.88
C PRO A 28 -8.57 5.62 -18.43
N ALA A 29 -7.50 6.32 -18.13
CA ALA A 29 -6.17 5.79 -18.26
C ALA A 29 -6.03 4.84 -17.05
N PHE A 30 -6.28 3.55 -17.26
CA PHE A 30 -6.02 2.51 -16.28
C PHE A 30 -4.50 2.29 -16.28
N ALA A 31 -3.78 3.05 -15.47
CA ALA A 31 -2.31 3.03 -15.48
C ALA A 31 -1.72 2.28 -14.28
N HIS A 32 -2.48 2.07 -13.19
CA HIS A 32 -2.00 1.44 -11.96
C HIS A 32 -3.04 0.50 -11.35
N GLY A 33 -2.60 -0.55 -10.68
CA GLY A 33 -3.42 -1.41 -9.84
C GLY A 33 -4.50 -2.23 -10.56
N PHE A 34 -4.43 -2.39 -11.89
CA PHE A 34 -5.42 -3.17 -12.63
C PHE A 34 -4.83 -4.46 -13.20
N ALA A 35 -5.61 -5.54 -13.11
CA ALA A 35 -5.44 -6.74 -13.91
C ALA A 35 -6.82 -7.10 -14.51
N GLY A 36 -6.98 -6.91 -15.81
CA GLY A 36 -8.27 -6.96 -16.49
C GLY A 36 -9.26 -5.92 -15.95
N ASP A 37 -10.45 -6.37 -15.52
CA ASP A 37 -11.48 -5.50 -14.96
C ASP A 37 -11.30 -5.25 -13.45
N ARG A 38 -10.32 -5.89 -12.82
CA ARG A 38 -10.07 -5.80 -11.39
C ARG A 38 -9.12 -4.65 -11.06
N PHE A 39 -9.60 -3.72 -10.25
CA PHE A 39 -8.76 -2.78 -9.52
C PHE A 39 -8.33 -3.39 -8.18
N PHE A 40 -7.03 -3.40 -7.91
CA PHE A 40 -6.42 -3.74 -6.63
C PHE A 40 -5.92 -2.44 -5.99
N PRO A 41 -6.42 -2.04 -4.82
CA PRO A 41 -5.92 -0.85 -4.14
C PRO A 41 -4.49 -1.09 -3.64
N ALA A 42 -3.70 -0.04 -3.54
CA ALA A 42 -2.44 -0.12 -2.80
C ALA A 42 -2.75 -0.42 -1.32
N THR A 43 -2.33 -1.57 -0.84
CA THR A 43 -2.52 -2.03 0.53
C THR A 43 -1.60 -1.26 1.50
N ILE A 44 -1.92 -1.22 2.81
CA ILE A 44 -1.21 -0.34 3.75
C ILE A 44 -0.07 -1.06 4.47
N THR A 45 -0.26 -2.33 4.82
CA THR A 45 0.71 -3.12 5.61
C THR A 45 1.31 -4.29 4.83
N THR A 46 0.70 -4.64 3.72
CA THR A 46 1.17 -5.68 2.80
C THR A 46 1.40 -5.03 1.45
N ASP A 47 2.59 -5.13 0.88
CA ASP A 47 2.86 -4.54 -0.44
C ASP A 47 2.02 -5.22 -1.53
N ASP A 48 1.63 -4.46 -2.53
CA ASP A 48 0.90 -4.94 -3.70
C ASP A 48 1.85 -5.38 -4.84
N PRO A 49 1.37 -6.12 -5.86
CA PRO A 49 2.21 -6.68 -6.91
C PRO A 49 2.48 -5.74 -8.09
N PHE A 50 2.07 -4.47 -8.06
CA PHE A 50 2.11 -3.59 -9.22
C PHE A 50 3.37 -2.73 -9.31
N ALA A 51 3.90 -2.57 -10.53
CA ALA A 51 4.97 -1.62 -10.82
C ALA A 51 4.36 -0.32 -11.34
N ALA A 52 4.17 0.65 -10.46
CA ALA A 52 3.54 1.93 -10.77
C ALA A 52 4.33 3.13 -10.23
N SER A 53 3.96 4.32 -10.68
CA SER A 53 4.49 5.57 -10.12
C SER A 53 3.52 6.10 -9.08
N GLU A 54 3.89 6.01 -7.81
CA GLU A 54 2.99 6.23 -6.67
C GLU A 54 3.71 6.93 -5.52
N LEU A 55 2.93 7.56 -4.66
CA LEU A 55 3.43 8.22 -3.45
C LEU A 55 2.51 7.96 -2.27
N SER A 56 2.98 7.20 -1.30
CA SER A 56 2.35 7.09 0.03
C SER A 56 2.87 8.22 0.91
N LEU A 57 2.05 9.24 1.19
CA LEU A 57 2.42 10.39 2.01
C LEU A 57 1.20 11.15 2.51
N PRO A 58 0.96 11.21 3.81
CA PRO A 58 1.64 10.45 4.87
C PRO A 58 1.02 9.06 5.11
N THR A 59 1.83 8.16 5.63
CA THR A 59 1.35 7.00 6.38
C THR A 59 1.60 7.26 7.86
N PHE A 60 0.54 7.23 8.68
CA PHE A 60 0.61 7.39 10.13
C PHE A 60 0.32 6.08 10.81
N SER A 61 1.12 5.69 11.80
CA SER A 61 0.75 4.59 12.69
C SER A 61 0.95 4.93 14.16
N GLU A 62 0.11 4.36 15.01
CA GLU A 62 0.25 4.40 16.47
C GLU A 62 0.10 2.98 17.00
N ILE A 63 1.15 2.48 17.65
CA ILE A 63 1.15 1.18 18.31
C ILE A 63 1.72 1.29 19.72
N ARG A 64 1.40 0.28 20.55
CA ARG A 64 2.03 0.11 21.87
C ARG A 64 2.74 -1.24 21.90
N GLN A 65 4.07 -1.19 21.89
CA GLN A 65 4.91 -2.37 22.01
C GLN A 65 4.90 -2.90 23.46
N PRO A 66 5.02 -4.23 23.65
CA PRO A 66 5.05 -4.81 24.98
C PRO A 66 6.26 -4.35 25.79
N GLY A 67 6.09 -4.27 27.11
CA GLY A 67 7.15 -3.89 28.06
C GLY A 67 6.57 -3.34 29.37
N PRO A 68 7.27 -3.45 30.49
CA PRO A 68 6.95 -2.78 31.77
C PRO A 68 7.83 -1.52 32.03
N PRO A 69 7.40 -0.30 31.72
CA PRO A 69 6.15 0.14 31.09
C PRO A 69 6.16 -0.02 29.56
N PRO A 70 5.00 -0.07 28.91
CA PRO A 70 4.91 -0.24 27.49
C PRO A 70 5.48 0.96 26.72
N LEU A 71 6.07 0.69 25.56
CA LEU A 71 6.58 1.70 24.65
C LEU A 71 5.48 2.13 23.68
N LYS A 72 5.08 3.40 23.71
CA LYS A 72 4.21 3.99 22.70
C LYS A 72 5.07 4.46 21.52
N VAL A 73 4.74 3.99 20.32
CA VAL A 73 5.41 4.36 19.08
C VAL A 73 4.39 5.04 18.18
N PHE A 74 4.74 6.20 17.67
CA PHE A 74 4.02 6.92 16.64
C PHE A 74 4.96 7.16 15.46
N ASP A 75 4.60 6.64 14.29
CA ASP A 75 5.41 6.73 13.10
C ASP A 75 4.70 7.55 12.02
N ILE A 76 5.50 8.28 11.25
CA ILE A 76 5.09 8.97 10.03
C ILE A 76 6.04 8.49 8.95
N SER A 77 5.55 7.81 7.93
CA SER A 77 6.38 7.30 6.84
C SER A 77 5.90 7.77 5.47
N THR A 78 6.78 7.61 4.51
CA THR A 78 6.55 7.92 3.10
C THR A 78 7.29 6.93 2.23
N ASP A 79 6.66 6.54 1.11
CA ASP A 79 7.24 5.73 0.06
C ASP A 79 6.97 6.40 -1.28
N LEU A 80 8.02 6.61 -2.07
CA LEU A 80 7.94 7.09 -3.44
C LEU A 80 8.37 5.98 -4.38
N SER A 81 7.44 5.47 -5.15
CA SER A 81 7.68 4.52 -6.23
C SER A 81 7.67 5.22 -7.58
N VAL A 82 8.57 4.84 -8.47
CA VAL A 82 8.66 5.39 -9.82
C VAL A 82 8.87 4.26 -10.81
N LEU A 83 8.04 4.23 -11.84
CA LEU A 83 8.17 3.31 -12.97
C LEU A 83 9.42 3.69 -13.79
N VAL A 84 10.49 2.90 -13.67
CA VAL A 84 11.78 3.18 -14.32
C VAL A 84 11.92 2.52 -15.68
N LEU A 85 11.43 1.31 -15.85
CA LEU A 85 11.33 0.56 -17.10
C LEU A 85 9.91 0.00 -17.23
N PRO A 86 9.45 -0.40 -18.42
CA PRO A 86 8.18 -1.11 -18.54
C PRO A 86 8.10 -2.27 -17.53
N ARG A 87 7.03 -2.31 -16.71
CA ARG A 87 6.80 -3.34 -15.70
C ARG A 87 7.85 -3.39 -14.56
N THR A 88 8.64 -2.31 -14.38
CA THR A 88 9.69 -2.26 -13.35
C THR A 88 9.62 -0.94 -12.60
N ALA A 89 9.38 -0.99 -11.31
CA ALA A 89 9.39 0.17 -10.41
C ALA A 89 10.59 0.12 -9.45
N LEU A 90 11.06 1.30 -9.08
CA LEU A 90 11.98 1.51 -7.95
C LEU A 90 11.28 2.36 -6.91
N THR A 91 11.39 1.94 -5.65
CA THR A 91 10.78 2.64 -4.52
C THR A 91 11.85 3.04 -3.51
N ILE A 92 11.75 4.25 -3.00
CA ILE A 92 12.51 4.73 -1.85
C ILE A 92 11.53 5.06 -0.73
N GLY A 93 11.84 4.58 0.47
CA GLY A 93 11.02 4.80 1.67
C GLY A 93 11.84 5.28 2.85
N ASP A 94 11.21 6.04 3.72
CA ASP A 94 11.76 6.45 5.02
C ASP A 94 10.62 6.75 6.00
N GLY A 95 10.93 6.70 7.30
CA GLY A 95 10.00 6.99 8.38
C GLY A 95 10.60 7.89 9.44
N TYR A 96 9.75 8.62 10.14
CA TYR A 96 10.11 9.39 11.33
C TYR A 96 9.33 8.89 12.53
N SER A 97 10.06 8.37 13.51
CA SER A 97 9.51 7.70 14.68
C SER A 97 9.57 8.57 15.92
N ILE A 98 8.48 8.55 16.69
CA ILE A 98 8.35 9.19 18.01
C ILE A 98 8.06 8.09 19.03
N GLN A 99 9.04 7.76 19.85
CA GLN A 99 8.97 6.71 20.85
C GLN A 99 8.87 7.29 22.25
N LYS A 100 7.84 6.90 23.01
CA LYS A 100 7.59 7.41 24.35
C LYS A 100 7.33 6.29 25.35
N VAL A 101 8.13 6.25 26.40
CA VAL A 101 7.91 5.47 27.62
C VAL A 101 7.32 6.39 28.68
N ALA A 102 6.40 5.89 29.53
CA ALA A 102 5.82 6.67 30.61
C ALA A 102 6.91 7.26 31.52
N ASN A 103 6.77 8.53 31.88
CA ASN A 103 7.70 9.27 32.74
C ASN A 103 9.14 9.45 32.19
N GLN A 104 9.33 9.26 30.89
CA GLN A 104 10.61 9.52 30.20
C GLN A 104 10.42 10.54 29.08
N ASN A 105 11.52 11.19 28.69
CA ASN A 105 11.53 12.06 27.51
C ASN A 105 11.33 11.20 26.25
N ALA A 106 10.58 11.73 25.29
CA ALA A 106 10.40 11.06 23.99
C ALA A 106 11.74 10.98 23.24
N ARG A 107 11.98 9.85 22.60
CA ARG A 107 13.05 9.68 21.60
C ARG A 107 12.44 9.85 20.22
N THR A 108 13.08 10.62 19.36
CA THR A 108 12.56 10.90 18.02
C THR A 108 13.70 10.81 17.01
N GLY A 109 13.39 10.50 15.76
CA GLY A 109 14.37 10.49 14.68
C GLY A 109 13.87 9.70 13.46
N PHE A 110 14.69 9.68 12.44
CA PHE A 110 14.43 8.88 11.25
C PHE A 110 14.70 7.39 11.51
N ASP A 111 13.93 6.54 10.87
CA ASP A 111 14.15 5.10 10.81
C ASP A 111 15.22 4.77 9.76
N ASN A 112 15.54 3.49 9.58
CA ASN A 112 16.41 3.10 8.47
C ASN A 112 15.65 3.29 7.15
N ALA A 113 16.29 3.96 6.20
CA ALA A 113 15.74 4.14 4.87
C ALA A 113 15.67 2.79 4.14
N THR A 114 14.69 2.65 3.27
CA THR A 114 14.49 1.47 2.41
C THR A 114 14.67 1.84 0.94
N LEU A 115 15.19 0.91 0.17
CA LEU A 115 15.22 0.96 -1.28
C LEU A 115 14.70 -0.37 -1.81
N SER A 116 13.76 -0.34 -2.73
CA SER A 116 13.27 -1.58 -3.34
C SER A 116 13.13 -1.47 -4.85
N GLY A 117 13.15 -2.63 -5.49
CA GLY A 117 12.83 -2.78 -6.91
C GLY A 117 11.85 -3.91 -7.09
N LEU A 118 10.86 -3.71 -7.96
CA LEU A 118 9.82 -4.66 -8.28
C LEU A 118 9.72 -4.84 -9.80
N TYR A 119 9.55 -6.07 -10.26
CA TYR A 119 9.34 -6.43 -11.65
C TYR A 119 8.12 -7.33 -11.80
N GLU A 120 7.12 -6.87 -12.55
CA GLU A 120 5.96 -7.66 -12.96
C GLU A 120 6.35 -8.61 -14.08
N PHE A 121 6.37 -9.90 -13.81
CA PHE A 121 6.76 -10.89 -14.82
C PHE A 121 5.59 -11.64 -15.44
N PHE A 122 4.40 -11.64 -14.80
CA PHE A 122 3.21 -12.30 -15.31
C PHE A 122 1.95 -11.51 -14.97
N GLU A 123 1.08 -11.37 -15.97
CA GLU A 123 -0.24 -10.77 -15.87
C GLU A 123 -1.21 -11.54 -16.76
N ASN A 124 -2.43 -11.73 -16.27
CA ASN A 124 -3.50 -12.41 -17.02
C ASN A 124 -4.84 -11.72 -16.73
N ASP A 125 -5.23 -10.82 -17.62
CA ASP A 125 -6.44 -10.01 -17.53
C ASP A 125 -7.72 -10.84 -17.41
N LYS A 126 -7.80 -11.92 -18.19
CA LYS A 126 -8.98 -12.82 -18.19
C LYS A 126 -9.23 -13.44 -16.81
N HIS A 127 -8.18 -13.70 -16.08
CA HIS A 127 -8.23 -14.33 -14.76
C HIS A 127 -7.91 -13.35 -13.63
N GLU A 128 -7.86 -12.04 -13.92
CA GLU A 128 -7.54 -10.98 -12.94
C GLU A 128 -6.34 -11.37 -12.06
N THR A 129 -5.25 -11.85 -12.68
CA THR A 129 -4.11 -12.40 -11.97
C THR A 129 -2.83 -11.65 -12.34
N ILE A 130 -2.05 -11.27 -11.36
CA ILE A 130 -0.74 -10.63 -11.52
C ILE A 130 0.26 -11.26 -10.56
N THR A 131 1.51 -11.39 -11.01
CA THR A 131 2.61 -11.81 -10.16
C THR A 131 3.87 -11.02 -10.46
N SER A 132 4.62 -10.73 -9.38
CA SER A 132 5.82 -9.92 -9.44
C SER A 132 6.90 -10.49 -8.55
N ILE A 133 8.15 -10.13 -8.84
CA ILE A 133 9.29 -10.38 -7.97
C ILE A 133 9.96 -9.07 -7.63
N GLY A 134 10.54 -8.97 -6.45
CA GLY A 134 11.27 -7.79 -6.05
C GLY A 134 12.38 -8.09 -5.07
N LEU A 135 13.13 -7.04 -4.77
CA LEU A 135 14.18 -7.04 -3.78
C LEU A 135 14.03 -5.77 -2.93
N ILE A 136 13.89 -5.95 -1.63
CA ILE A 136 13.87 -4.86 -0.67
C ILE A 136 15.23 -4.81 0.03
N TRP A 137 15.78 -3.62 0.19
CA TRP A 137 17.01 -3.37 0.92
C TRP A 137 16.74 -2.37 2.05
N ASP A 138 16.70 -2.87 3.29
CA ASP A 138 16.74 -2.03 4.48
C ASP A 138 18.18 -1.59 4.71
N ILE A 139 18.44 -0.26 4.65
CA ILE A 139 19.79 0.31 4.70
C ILE A 139 20.20 0.47 6.17
N GLY A 140 20.90 -0.51 6.69
CA GLY A 140 21.33 -0.53 8.08
C GLY A 140 22.18 0.66 8.48
N GLY A 141 21.87 1.28 9.64
CA GLY A 141 22.60 2.42 10.18
C GLY A 141 22.31 3.77 9.52
N SER A 142 21.39 3.85 8.58
CA SER A 142 20.92 5.13 8.01
C SER A 142 20.01 5.89 8.98
N GLY A 143 19.29 5.17 9.84
CA GLY A 143 18.40 5.75 10.83
C GLY A 143 19.05 6.05 12.18
N ARG A 144 18.25 6.56 13.09
CA ARG A 144 18.71 6.96 14.43
C ARG A 144 18.87 5.73 15.33
N LYS A 145 20.10 5.42 15.70
CA LYS A 145 20.46 4.28 16.56
C LYS A 145 19.72 4.26 17.92
N SER A 146 19.42 5.42 18.51
CA SER A 146 18.73 5.49 19.81
C SER A 146 17.25 5.07 19.76
N LEU A 147 16.67 4.87 18.57
CA LEU A 147 15.34 4.32 18.36
C LEU A 147 15.34 2.78 18.26
N GLY A 148 16.52 2.15 18.28
CA GLY A 148 16.66 0.71 18.13
C GLY A 148 16.86 0.27 16.68
N ASN A 149 17.04 1.20 15.75
CA ASN A 149 17.29 0.88 14.34
C ASN A 149 18.54 0.01 14.19
N PRO A 150 18.45 -1.11 13.42
CA PRO A 150 19.58 -1.98 13.14
C PRO A 150 20.73 -1.24 12.47
N SER A 151 21.98 -1.55 12.89
CA SER A 151 23.18 -1.04 12.22
C SER A 151 23.63 -1.89 11.04
N PHE A 152 22.98 -3.02 10.81
CA PHE A 152 23.19 -3.92 9.70
C PHE A 152 22.05 -3.80 8.70
N SER A 153 22.35 -4.04 7.43
CA SER A 153 21.34 -4.07 6.37
C SER A 153 20.62 -5.40 6.31
N THR A 154 19.39 -5.39 5.80
CA THR A 154 18.64 -6.61 5.48
C THR A 154 18.25 -6.58 4.00
N TRP A 155 18.44 -7.71 3.33
CA TRP A 155 18.01 -7.93 1.96
C TRP A 155 16.85 -8.89 1.95
N THR A 156 15.73 -8.50 1.31
CA THR A 156 14.52 -9.31 1.28
C THR A 156 14.08 -9.54 -0.17
N PRO A 157 14.60 -10.61 -0.85
CA PRO A 157 13.96 -11.08 -2.07
C PRO A 157 12.52 -11.49 -1.78
N THR A 158 11.58 -10.98 -2.58
CA THR A 158 10.14 -11.10 -2.33
C THR A 158 9.40 -11.49 -3.60
N PHE A 159 8.46 -12.41 -3.47
CA PHE A 159 7.45 -12.74 -4.46
C PHE A 159 6.14 -12.07 -4.08
N TYR A 160 5.46 -11.49 -5.08
CA TYR A 160 4.18 -10.80 -4.93
C TYR A 160 3.14 -11.43 -5.84
N PHE A 161 1.89 -11.46 -5.40
CA PHE A 161 0.78 -11.96 -6.20
C PHE A 161 -0.50 -11.17 -5.95
N GLY A 162 -1.36 -11.13 -6.97
CA GLY A 162 -2.71 -10.63 -6.90
C GLY A 162 -3.65 -11.52 -7.70
N LYS A 163 -4.86 -11.82 -7.16
CA LYS A 163 -5.89 -12.59 -7.82
C LYS A 163 -7.27 -12.03 -7.47
N GLY A 164 -7.98 -11.53 -8.47
CA GLY A 164 -9.40 -11.23 -8.39
C GLY A 164 -10.26 -12.45 -8.70
N PHE A 165 -11.47 -12.48 -8.18
CA PHE A 165 -12.40 -13.61 -8.38
C PHE A 165 -13.51 -13.29 -9.40
N GLY A 166 -13.26 -12.33 -10.30
CA GLY A 166 -14.19 -11.94 -11.36
C GLY A 166 -14.51 -13.05 -12.36
N ASP A 167 -13.62 -14.03 -12.49
CA ASP A 167 -13.77 -15.22 -13.34
C ASP A 167 -14.63 -16.34 -12.73
N LEU A 168 -15.19 -16.15 -11.52
CA LEU A 168 -16.15 -17.08 -10.93
C LEU A 168 -17.45 -17.14 -11.75
N PRO A 169 -18.15 -18.32 -11.73
CA PRO A 169 -19.40 -18.49 -12.44
C PRO A 169 -20.49 -17.49 -12.02
N ASP A 170 -21.42 -17.18 -12.91
CA ASP A 170 -22.56 -16.29 -12.64
C ASP A 170 -23.49 -16.79 -11.53
N SER A 171 -23.40 -18.05 -11.13
CA SER A 171 -24.10 -18.62 -9.98
C SER A 171 -23.55 -18.09 -8.62
N LEU A 172 -22.37 -17.49 -8.61
CA LEU A 172 -21.69 -16.96 -7.41
C LEU A 172 -21.38 -15.46 -7.54
N PRO A 173 -22.37 -14.61 -7.92
CA PRO A 173 -22.10 -13.25 -8.34
C PRO A 173 -21.49 -12.39 -7.23
N PHE A 174 -21.89 -12.59 -5.96
CA PHE A 174 -21.42 -11.81 -4.82
C PHE A 174 -20.04 -12.24 -4.29
N LEU A 175 -19.46 -13.34 -4.79
CA LEU A 175 -18.07 -13.70 -4.54
C LEU A 175 -17.10 -13.07 -5.55
N ARG A 176 -17.59 -12.66 -6.71
CA ARG A 176 -16.77 -12.01 -7.75
C ARG A 176 -16.12 -10.69 -7.29
N PRO A 177 -16.70 -9.86 -6.40
CA PRO A 177 -16.03 -8.65 -5.87
C PRO A 177 -14.84 -8.93 -4.94
N PHE A 178 -14.63 -10.17 -4.48
CA PHE A 178 -13.45 -10.49 -3.69
C PHE A 178 -12.17 -10.51 -4.52
N ALA A 179 -11.07 -10.11 -3.89
CA ALA A 179 -9.72 -10.27 -4.38
C ALA A 179 -8.78 -10.63 -3.23
N ILE A 180 -7.64 -11.21 -3.58
CA ILE A 180 -6.54 -11.47 -2.66
C ILE A 180 -5.25 -10.95 -3.27
N THR A 181 -4.47 -10.18 -2.51
CA THR A 181 -3.07 -9.84 -2.81
C THR A 181 -2.17 -10.40 -1.72
N GLY A 182 -0.89 -10.54 -1.99
CA GLY A 182 0.01 -11.01 -0.94
C GLY A 182 1.47 -11.04 -1.34
N THR A 183 2.31 -11.23 -0.32
CA THR A 183 3.76 -11.26 -0.41
C THR A 183 4.36 -12.46 0.31
N LEU A 184 5.50 -12.93 -0.19
CA LEU A 184 6.32 -13.95 0.43
C LEU A 184 7.79 -13.58 0.25
N GLY A 185 8.47 -13.16 1.31
CA GLY A 185 9.84 -12.68 1.30
C GLY A 185 10.75 -13.45 2.27
N LEU A 186 12.04 -13.44 1.97
CA LEU A 186 13.08 -13.99 2.84
C LEU A 186 14.02 -12.89 3.29
N GLY A 187 13.86 -12.40 4.52
CA GLY A 187 14.72 -11.38 5.11
C GLY A 187 16.07 -11.97 5.52
N ILE A 188 17.15 -11.49 4.90
CA ILE A 188 18.52 -11.95 5.10
C ILE A 188 19.34 -10.78 5.65
N PRO A 189 19.63 -10.75 6.97
CA PRO A 189 20.46 -9.71 7.56
C PRO A 189 21.93 -9.86 7.16
N SER A 190 22.59 -8.74 6.86
CA SER A 190 24.02 -8.69 6.52
C SER A 190 24.95 -9.05 7.69
N SER A 191 24.41 -9.16 8.90
CA SER A 191 25.12 -9.58 10.11
C SER A 191 24.30 -10.62 10.86
N SER A 192 24.91 -11.73 11.20
CA SER A 192 24.28 -12.79 12.00
C SER A 192 24.03 -12.40 13.47
N GLY A 193 24.55 -11.25 13.90
CA GLY A 193 24.50 -10.84 15.30
C GLY A 193 25.49 -11.61 16.18
N THR A 194 25.19 -11.69 17.47
CA THR A 194 25.95 -12.44 18.47
C THR A 194 25.13 -13.62 19.02
N GLN A 195 25.75 -14.53 19.74
CA GLN A 195 25.03 -15.64 20.36
C GLN A 195 23.97 -15.19 21.38
N SER A 196 24.19 -14.05 22.05
CA SER A 196 23.23 -13.45 23.01
C SER A 196 22.19 -12.54 22.35
N SER A 197 22.44 -12.11 21.13
CA SER A 197 21.52 -11.25 20.33
C SER A 197 21.66 -11.63 18.86
N PRO A 198 21.10 -12.76 18.46
CA PRO A 198 21.18 -13.23 17.07
C PRO A 198 20.24 -12.41 16.17
N ASN A 199 20.66 -12.22 14.92
CA ASN A 199 19.82 -11.67 13.84
C ASN A 199 19.42 -12.83 12.92
N PRO A 200 18.25 -13.44 13.10
CA PRO A 200 17.81 -14.57 12.29
C PRO A 200 17.47 -14.16 10.87
N ASP A 201 17.59 -15.10 9.94
CA ASP A 201 16.86 -14.99 8.69
C ASP A 201 15.37 -15.13 8.99
N THR A 202 14.54 -14.40 8.28
CA THR A 202 13.09 -14.33 8.56
C THR A 202 12.28 -14.67 7.33
N LEU A 203 11.25 -15.48 7.47
CA LEU A 203 10.18 -15.59 6.49
C LEU A 203 9.18 -14.47 6.75
N GLN A 204 9.11 -13.52 5.82
CA GLN A 204 8.13 -12.44 5.84
C GLN A 204 7.00 -12.82 4.88
N TRP A 205 5.78 -12.88 5.37
CA TRP A 205 4.64 -13.25 4.55
C TRP A 205 3.40 -12.50 4.98
N GLY A 206 2.58 -12.18 4.02
CA GLY A 206 1.34 -11.46 4.25
C GLY A 206 0.37 -11.61 3.10
N PHE A 207 -0.87 -11.28 3.36
CA PHE A 207 -1.90 -11.18 2.33
C PHE A 207 -2.99 -10.22 2.78
N ALA A 208 -3.68 -9.62 1.81
CA ALA A 208 -4.89 -8.86 1.98
C ALA A 208 -6.06 -9.60 1.34
N LEU A 209 -7.17 -9.69 2.04
CA LEU A 209 -8.46 -10.12 1.49
C LEU A 209 -9.34 -8.90 1.37
N GLU A 210 -9.75 -8.58 0.16
CA GLU A 210 -10.44 -7.37 -0.20
C GLU A 210 -11.83 -7.66 -0.75
N TYR A 211 -12.77 -6.73 -0.52
CA TYR A 211 -14.10 -6.75 -1.14
C TYR A 211 -14.40 -5.42 -1.82
N SER A 212 -14.30 -5.38 -3.14
CA SER A 212 -14.47 -4.13 -3.90
C SER A 212 -15.93 -3.80 -4.14
N LEU A 213 -16.44 -2.72 -3.48
CA LEU A 213 -17.76 -2.18 -3.80
C LEU A 213 -17.77 -1.50 -5.18
N ILE A 214 -16.61 -1.04 -5.67
CA ILE A 214 -16.46 -0.53 -7.04
C ILE A 214 -16.79 -1.66 -8.03
N TYR A 215 -16.13 -2.80 -7.89
CA TYR A 215 -16.36 -3.97 -8.76
C TYR A 215 -17.78 -4.49 -8.65
N LEU A 216 -18.33 -4.56 -7.42
CA LEU A 216 -19.71 -4.98 -7.20
C LEU A 216 -20.69 -4.18 -8.03
N GLN A 217 -20.57 -2.84 -8.00
CA GLN A 217 -21.51 -1.96 -8.71
C GLN A 217 -21.31 -1.96 -10.22
N GLN A 218 -20.07 -2.08 -10.69
CA GLN A 218 -19.76 -1.99 -12.12
C GLN A 218 -19.99 -3.31 -12.86
N HIS A 219 -19.70 -4.46 -12.23
CA HIS A 219 -19.62 -5.76 -12.91
C HIS A 219 -20.60 -6.81 -12.38
N VAL A 220 -21.25 -6.60 -11.24
CA VAL A 220 -22.15 -7.58 -10.65
C VAL A 220 -23.56 -7.04 -10.48
N LYS A 221 -23.72 -6.00 -9.68
CA LYS A 221 -25.02 -5.39 -9.38
C LYS A 221 -24.84 -3.98 -8.91
N ASP A 222 -25.42 -3.03 -9.63
CA ASP A 222 -25.54 -1.65 -9.16
C ASP A 222 -26.50 -1.62 -7.96
N ILE A 223 -25.95 -1.30 -6.78
CA ILE A 223 -26.67 -1.16 -5.52
C ILE A 223 -26.94 0.31 -5.19
N GLY A 224 -26.67 1.22 -6.13
CA GLY A 224 -26.96 2.65 -6.04
C GLY A 224 -26.11 3.43 -5.04
N LEU A 225 -24.93 2.91 -4.65
CA LEU A 225 -23.99 3.65 -3.80
C LEU A 225 -23.39 4.81 -4.60
N LYS A 226 -23.62 6.01 -4.09
CA LYS A 226 -23.04 7.25 -4.65
C LYS A 226 -21.74 7.58 -3.91
N ALA A 227 -20.94 8.47 -4.50
CA ALA A 227 -19.75 9.01 -3.83
C ALA A 227 -20.11 9.59 -2.45
N PRO A 228 -19.28 9.39 -1.42
CA PRO A 228 -18.00 8.67 -1.47
C PRO A 228 -18.13 7.15 -1.32
N PHE A 229 -19.28 6.61 -0.92
CA PHE A 229 -19.47 5.21 -0.50
C PHE A 229 -19.23 4.20 -1.62
N GLY A 230 -19.44 4.58 -2.89
CA GLY A 230 -19.19 3.71 -4.04
C GLY A 230 -17.71 3.38 -4.26
N GLY A 231 -16.79 4.16 -3.69
CA GLY A 231 -15.34 3.95 -3.78
C GLY A 231 -14.74 3.13 -2.64
N LEU A 232 -15.56 2.56 -1.74
CA LEU A 232 -15.06 1.82 -0.59
C LEU A 232 -14.65 0.38 -0.94
N ILE A 233 -13.54 -0.05 -0.33
CA ILE A 233 -12.99 -1.40 -0.41
C ILE A 233 -12.67 -1.85 1.02
N PRO A 234 -13.62 -2.48 1.74
CA PRO A 234 -13.32 -3.18 2.98
C PRO A 234 -12.26 -4.26 2.75
N LEU A 235 -11.31 -4.39 3.69
CA LEU A 235 -10.25 -5.38 3.61
C LEU A 235 -9.81 -5.86 4.98
N VAL A 236 -9.07 -6.96 4.97
CA VAL A 236 -8.31 -7.43 6.13
C VAL A 236 -6.92 -7.80 5.64
N GLU A 237 -5.89 -7.14 6.17
CA GLU A 237 -4.50 -7.47 5.89
C GLU A 237 -3.91 -8.36 6.99
N PHE A 238 -2.98 -9.23 6.59
CA PHE A 238 -2.20 -10.09 7.48
C PHE A 238 -0.73 -9.84 7.19
N SER A 239 0.01 -9.33 8.17
CA SER A 239 1.44 -9.05 8.04
C SER A 239 2.20 -9.86 9.09
N MET A 240 3.00 -10.84 8.65
CA MET A 240 3.60 -11.87 9.51
C MET A 240 5.10 -12.00 9.27
N SER A 241 5.83 -12.31 10.34
CA SER A 241 7.26 -12.59 10.30
C SER A 241 7.59 -13.81 11.17
N THR A 242 8.33 -14.76 10.60
CA THR A 242 8.74 -16.02 11.26
C THR A 242 10.25 -16.13 11.21
N PRO A 243 10.97 -16.11 12.35
CA PRO A 243 12.40 -16.43 12.40
C PRO A 243 12.66 -17.86 11.95
N LEU A 244 13.70 -18.08 11.12
CA LEU A 244 13.97 -19.39 10.51
C LEU A 244 15.18 -20.09 11.12
N ASN A 245 16.07 -19.39 11.82
CA ASN A 245 17.36 -19.95 12.28
C ASN A 245 17.95 -19.22 13.49
N ARG A 246 19.18 -19.56 13.82
CA ARG A 246 20.06 -18.93 14.85
C ARG A 246 19.53 -19.06 16.28
N GLY A 247 18.79 -20.14 16.57
CA GLY A 247 18.34 -20.48 17.92
C GLY A 247 17.28 -19.55 18.51
N VAL A 248 16.68 -18.70 17.67
CA VAL A 248 15.48 -17.94 18.02
C VAL A 248 14.29 -18.90 17.92
N ASN A 249 13.39 -18.85 18.91
CA ASN A 249 12.14 -19.62 18.85
C ASN A 249 11.44 -19.25 17.54
N GLU A 250 11.05 -20.26 16.76
CA GLU A 250 10.37 -20.14 15.47
C GLU A 250 8.92 -19.60 15.62
N LEU A 251 8.75 -18.63 16.52
CA LEU A 251 7.45 -18.07 16.81
C LEU A 251 7.13 -16.98 15.80
N THR A 252 6.12 -17.23 15.01
CA THR A 252 5.56 -16.20 14.12
C THR A 252 4.99 -15.05 14.94
N THR A 253 5.41 -13.83 14.63
CA THR A 253 4.86 -12.57 15.10
C THR A 253 4.16 -11.85 13.95
N GLY A 254 3.30 -10.89 14.24
CA GLY A 254 2.62 -10.12 13.20
C GLY A 254 1.29 -9.58 13.65
N THR A 255 0.55 -9.04 12.70
CA THR A 255 -0.71 -8.35 12.95
C THR A 255 -1.80 -8.78 11.96
N ILE A 256 -3.04 -8.64 12.40
CA ILE A 256 -4.25 -8.73 11.57
C ILE A 256 -4.84 -7.34 11.56
N ASN A 257 -5.02 -6.77 10.37
CA ASN A 257 -5.36 -5.39 10.19
C ASN A 257 -6.69 -5.25 9.41
N PRO A 258 -7.83 -5.35 10.09
CA PRO A 258 -9.11 -5.04 9.45
C PRO A 258 -9.23 -3.54 9.22
N GLY A 259 -9.72 -3.17 8.03
CA GLY A 259 -9.84 -1.78 7.66
C GLY A 259 -10.70 -1.54 6.43
N VAL A 260 -10.57 -0.34 5.91
CA VAL A 260 -11.23 0.10 4.70
C VAL A 260 -10.36 1.09 3.94
N ILE A 261 -10.28 0.90 2.64
CA ILE A 261 -9.70 1.85 1.70
C ILE A 261 -10.86 2.50 0.93
N TRP A 262 -10.82 3.81 0.81
CA TRP A 262 -11.60 4.56 -0.16
C TRP A 262 -10.68 4.94 -1.32
N SER A 263 -11.03 4.54 -2.53
CA SER A 263 -10.27 4.86 -3.74
C SER A 263 -11.03 5.84 -4.62
N GLY A 264 -10.34 6.91 -5.01
CA GLY A 264 -10.73 7.89 -6.01
C GLY A 264 -9.87 7.76 -7.27
N GLN A 265 -9.99 8.73 -8.17
CA GLN A 265 -9.26 8.72 -9.44
C GLN A 265 -7.76 9.01 -9.28
N TYR A 266 -7.36 9.85 -8.33
CA TYR A 266 -5.99 10.36 -8.22
C TYR A 266 -5.31 9.96 -6.92
N TYR A 267 -6.08 9.47 -5.96
CA TYR A 267 -5.58 9.09 -4.65
C TYR A 267 -6.57 8.16 -3.95
N GLN A 268 -6.04 7.45 -2.99
CA GLN A 268 -6.83 6.68 -2.02
C GLN A 268 -6.51 7.12 -0.59
N VAL A 269 -7.44 6.82 0.31
CA VAL A 269 -7.28 6.99 1.75
C VAL A 269 -7.68 5.70 2.42
N GLY A 270 -6.81 5.18 3.26
CA GLY A 270 -7.08 3.95 4.00
C GLY A 270 -6.89 4.13 5.50
N VAL A 271 -7.63 3.34 6.27
CA VAL A 271 -7.48 3.25 7.72
C VAL A 271 -7.72 1.81 8.17
N GLU A 272 -6.85 1.33 9.06
CA GLU A 272 -6.91 -0.03 9.61
C GLU A 272 -6.62 -0.04 11.11
N ALA A 273 -7.23 -0.99 11.81
CA ALA A 273 -6.80 -1.36 13.14
C ALA A 273 -5.59 -2.32 13.05
N ILE A 274 -4.59 -2.15 13.90
CA ILE A 274 -3.43 -3.05 14.00
C ILE A 274 -3.68 -3.96 15.21
N ILE A 275 -3.99 -5.22 14.97
CA ILE A 275 -4.31 -6.21 16.02
C ILE A 275 -3.17 -7.23 16.10
N PRO A 276 -2.38 -7.24 17.20
CA PRO A 276 -1.32 -8.23 17.39
C PRO A 276 -1.86 -9.67 17.43
N VAL A 277 -1.21 -10.60 16.71
CA VAL A 277 -1.64 -12.01 16.67
C VAL A 277 -1.31 -12.78 17.95
N ASN A 278 -0.34 -12.31 18.75
CA ASN A 278 0.06 -12.94 20.01
C ASN A 278 0.78 -11.95 20.93
N ALA A 279 1.06 -12.41 22.17
CA ALA A 279 1.69 -11.61 23.21
C ALA A 279 3.13 -11.13 22.87
N HIS A 280 3.85 -11.82 21.99
CA HIS A 280 5.18 -11.42 21.56
C HIS A 280 5.14 -10.25 20.58
N THR A 281 4.09 -10.17 19.76
CA THR A 281 3.82 -9.01 18.90
C THR A 281 3.31 -7.83 19.73
N GLY A 282 2.46 -8.08 20.72
CA GLY A 282 1.87 -7.04 21.58
C GLY A 282 0.56 -7.46 22.20
N HIS A 283 -0.03 -6.55 22.98
CA HIS A 283 -1.31 -6.76 23.66
C HIS A 283 -2.35 -5.67 23.35
N ASN A 284 -1.94 -4.61 22.69
CA ASN A 284 -2.78 -3.45 22.45
C ASN A 284 -3.09 -3.30 20.97
N VAL A 285 -4.31 -2.94 20.66
CA VAL A 285 -4.71 -2.56 19.32
C VAL A 285 -4.10 -1.20 18.98
N GLY A 286 -3.48 -1.11 17.83
CA GLY A 286 -2.99 0.12 17.22
C GLY A 286 -3.91 0.59 16.10
N VAL A 287 -3.46 1.62 15.40
CA VAL A 287 -4.14 2.16 14.21
C VAL A 287 -3.09 2.57 13.19
N ILE A 288 -3.42 2.38 11.91
CA ILE A 288 -2.65 2.91 10.78
C ILE A 288 -3.61 3.60 9.82
N ALA A 289 -3.16 4.70 9.23
CA ALA A 289 -3.90 5.45 8.22
C ALA A 289 -2.93 5.97 7.16
N GLN A 290 -3.35 5.96 5.90
CA GLN A 290 -2.51 6.35 4.77
C GLN A 290 -3.29 7.21 3.79
N VAL A 291 -2.60 8.21 3.23
CA VAL A 291 -2.98 8.85 1.97
C VAL A 291 -1.97 8.38 0.91
N HIS A 292 -2.48 7.86 -0.18
CA HIS A 292 -1.68 7.33 -1.27
C HIS A 292 -2.11 7.98 -2.60
N PHE A 293 -1.16 8.50 -3.35
CA PHE A 293 -1.37 9.22 -4.59
C PHE A 293 -0.92 8.39 -5.78
N TYR A 294 -1.76 8.32 -6.79
CA TYR A 294 -1.46 7.74 -8.10
C TYR A 294 -0.79 8.80 -8.96
N LEU A 295 0.55 8.81 -8.97
CA LEU A 295 1.32 9.86 -9.64
C LEU A 295 1.22 9.79 -11.16
N ASP A 296 1.06 8.61 -11.71
CA ASP A 296 0.85 8.38 -13.14
C ASP A 296 -0.47 8.99 -13.64
N ASP A 297 -1.54 8.96 -12.84
CA ASP A 297 -2.81 9.63 -13.15
C ASP A 297 -2.82 11.12 -12.75
N LEU A 298 -2.19 11.45 -11.64
CA LEU A 298 -2.15 12.84 -11.15
C LEU A 298 -1.24 13.72 -12.02
N LEU A 299 -0.11 13.18 -12.46
CA LEU A 299 0.92 13.86 -13.24
C LEU A 299 1.33 13.04 -14.48
N PRO A 300 0.39 12.72 -15.40
CA PRO A 300 0.62 11.76 -16.50
C PRO A 300 1.74 12.16 -17.47
N LYS A 301 2.04 13.45 -17.56
CA LYS A 301 3.15 13.95 -18.41
C LYS A 301 4.54 13.64 -17.85
N ILE A 302 4.64 13.42 -16.53
CA ILE A 302 5.90 13.16 -15.82
C ILE A 302 6.01 11.68 -15.48
N PHE A 303 4.96 11.10 -14.90
CA PHE A 303 4.95 9.75 -14.32
C PHE A 303 4.12 8.73 -15.11
N GLY A 304 3.32 9.15 -16.09
CA GLY A 304 2.47 8.26 -16.88
C GLY A 304 3.22 7.38 -17.90
N LYS A 305 4.57 7.37 -17.87
CA LYS A 305 5.43 6.52 -18.70
C LYS A 305 6.70 6.16 -17.93
N PRO A 306 7.31 5.01 -18.24
CA PRO A 306 8.61 4.67 -17.68
C PRO A 306 9.65 5.75 -17.96
N LEU A 307 10.57 5.95 -17.01
CA LEU A 307 11.68 6.91 -17.19
C LEU A 307 12.60 6.51 -18.35
N PHE A 308 12.79 5.20 -18.54
CA PHE A 308 13.62 4.61 -19.58
C PHE A 308 12.85 3.51 -20.34
N GLY A 309 13.22 3.27 -21.60
CA GLY A 309 12.61 2.19 -22.39
C GLY A 309 11.22 2.56 -22.92
N ARG A 310 11.23 3.37 -23.98
CA ARG A 310 10.00 3.64 -24.79
C ARG A 310 9.69 2.49 -25.71
#